data_40ae397eb090781eec8907133fb49936
#
_entry.id   40ae397eb090781eec8907133fb49936
#
_cell.length_a   1.000
_cell.length_b   1.000
_cell.length_c   1.000
_cell.angle_alpha   90.00
_cell.angle_beta   90.00
_cell.angle_gamma   90.00
#
_symmetry.space_group_name_H-M   'P 1'
#
loop_
_entity.id
_entity.type
_entity.pdbx_description
1 polymer ?
#
loop_
_entity_poly.entity_id
_entity_poly.type
_entity_poly.pdbx_seq_one_letter_code
_entity_poly.pdbx_strand_id
1 'polypeptide(L)'
;MNVNIYYGGRGLVDDPTIVVINRIQEVLEELNVHVTRYNLYEIKNTITTLSQSVVEADGVVFATTVEWVGMGGYMQTLLDSCWLYADKSRTSSTYMFPVVMSRAYGEREVVTALSNSWEIIGGVVGESLSAYVDDTTDFEFNNEYKEIIEKYAENIYRTISKGLRNLPSSSQTIRKNVIKEVVNFTPQESEQLSKYASDDEFVKTQKEDIESLASIYKELLSDEQNGGDDYYLSVFRNHFKPQLNYNGRYMFMISDKDKNIIVNVQGSNLTVEFGQDMEADVIGKMSKETFDRIVQGRITFHRAFMT
;
A
#
# COMPACT_ATOMS: atom_id res chain seq x y z
N MET A 1 14.01 14.00 21.83
CA MET A 1 14.10 14.00 20.36
C MET A 1 14.06 12.56 19.91
N ASN A 2 13.20 12.26 18.94
CA ASN A 2 13.00 10.92 18.39
C ASN A 2 13.42 10.92 16.92
N VAL A 3 14.31 10.00 16.55
CA VAL A 3 14.74 9.81 15.16
C VAL A 3 14.46 8.37 14.75
N ASN A 4 13.73 8.17 13.65
CA ASN A 4 13.45 6.84 13.13
C ASN A 4 14.32 6.57 11.90
N ILE A 5 14.94 5.39 11.85
CA ILE A 5 15.75 4.92 10.72
C ILE A 5 14.95 3.87 9.95
N TYR A 6 14.68 4.11 8.67
CA TYR A 6 14.00 3.18 7.78
C TYR A 6 15.01 2.65 6.76
N TYR A 7 15.33 1.38 6.87
CA TYR A 7 16.24 0.72 5.95
C TYR A 7 15.48 -0.03 4.86
N GLY A 8 15.62 0.44 3.62
CA GLY A 8 14.92 -0.08 2.44
C GLY A 8 15.73 -1.05 1.57
N GLY A 9 16.95 -1.44 1.99
CA GLY A 9 17.72 -2.48 1.31
C GLY A 9 17.19 -3.90 1.56
N ARG A 10 17.85 -4.90 1.01
CA ARG A 10 17.44 -6.33 1.08
C ARG A 10 17.93 -7.07 2.32
N GLY A 11 18.69 -6.43 3.21
CA GLY A 11 19.25 -7.07 4.40
C GLY A 11 20.37 -8.06 4.10
N LEU A 12 21.16 -7.80 3.06
CA LEU A 12 22.34 -8.60 2.76
C LEU A 12 23.43 -8.35 3.80
N VAL A 13 24.19 -9.38 4.14
CA VAL A 13 25.21 -9.33 5.21
C VAL A 13 26.32 -8.32 4.89
N ASP A 14 26.64 -8.15 3.62
CA ASP A 14 27.69 -7.26 3.10
C ASP A 14 27.13 -5.93 2.57
N ASP A 15 25.97 -5.49 3.04
CA ASP A 15 25.36 -4.23 2.61
C ASP A 15 26.03 -3.03 3.32
N PRO A 16 26.73 -2.16 2.57
CA PRO A 16 27.41 -1.00 3.17
C PRO A 16 26.46 -0.01 3.84
N THR A 17 25.19 0.01 3.43
CA THR A 17 24.18 0.87 4.08
C THR A 17 23.97 0.47 5.53
N ILE A 18 24.04 -0.83 5.85
CA ILE A 18 23.92 -1.34 7.22
C ILE A 18 25.06 -0.83 8.09
N VAL A 19 26.29 -0.83 7.58
CA VAL A 19 27.46 -0.28 8.29
C VAL A 19 27.23 1.20 8.64
N VAL A 20 26.77 1.98 7.68
CA VAL A 20 26.52 3.41 7.85
C VAL A 20 25.42 3.68 8.88
N ILE A 21 24.27 3.01 8.77
CA ILE A 21 23.16 3.26 9.70
C ILE A 21 23.43 2.75 11.11
N ASN A 22 24.24 1.69 11.27
CA ASN A 22 24.70 1.27 12.60
C ASN A 22 25.50 2.40 13.26
N ARG A 23 26.46 3.00 12.54
CA ARG A 23 27.27 4.07 13.10
C ARG A 23 26.45 5.34 13.36
N ILE A 24 25.52 5.70 12.48
CA ILE A 24 24.60 6.82 12.71
C ILE A 24 23.77 6.59 13.98
N GLN A 25 23.23 5.39 14.17
CA GLN A 25 22.46 5.04 15.35
C GLN A 25 23.30 5.18 16.62
N GLU A 26 24.50 4.60 16.65
CA GLU A 26 25.42 4.69 17.79
C GLU A 26 25.66 6.14 18.22
N VAL A 27 26.03 7.00 17.26
CA VAL A 27 26.31 8.43 17.54
C VAL A 27 25.08 9.18 18.04
N LEU A 28 23.92 8.93 17.43
CA LEU A 28 22.68 9.56 17.88
C LEU A 28 22.28 9.12 19.29
N GLU A 29 22.46 7.84 19.62
CA GLU A 29 22.20 7.31 20.96
C GLU A 29 23.18 7.89 22.01
N GLU A 30 24.48 8.07 21.66
CA GLU A 30 25.45 8.77 22.48
C GLU A 30 25.04 10.24 22.77
N LEU A 31 24.35 10.88 21.82
CA LEU A 31 23.79 12.23 21.95
C LEU A 31 22.43 12.25 22.68
N ASN A 32 22.02 11.15 23.32
CA ASN A 32 20.74 10.98 23.99
C ASN A 32 19.51 11.20 23.08
N VAL A 33 19.59 10.82 21.84
CA VAL A 33 18.46 10.74 20.91
C VAL A 33 17.83 9.36 21.03
N HIS A 34 16.53 9.30 21.12
CA HIS A 34 15.81 8.02 21.02
C HIS A 34 15.73 7.59 19.57
N VAL A 35 16.39 6.46 19.22
CA VAL A 35 16.43 5.95 17.86
C VAL A 35 15.60 4.68 17.75
N THR A 36 14.70 4.63 16.77
CA THR A 36 13.95 3.42 16.41
C THR A 36 14.28 3.02 14.98
N ARG A 37 14.66 1.77 14.78
CA ARG A 37 15.02 1.25 13.46
C ARG A 37 13.97 0.30 12.92
N TYR A 38 13.63 0.48 11.64
CA TYR A 38 12.71 -0.35 10.87
C TYR A 38 13.43 -0.95 9.65
N ASN A 39 13.61 -2.27 9.67
CA ASN A 39 14.15 -3.00 8.52
C ASN A 39 12.96 -3.38 7.61
N LEU A 40 12.75 -2.66 6.53
CA LEU A 40 11.54 -2.78 5.70
C LEU A 40 11.40 -4.17 5.07
N TYR A 41 12.51 -4.84 4.76
CA TYR A 41 12.48 -6.20 4.21
C TYR A 41 11.90 -7.24 5.19
N GLU A 42 12.06 -7.04 6.50
CA GLU A 42 11.49 -7.91 7.54
C GLU A 42 9.98 -7.72 7.69
N ILE A 43 9.52 -6.48 7.54
CA ILE A 43 8.14 -6.07 7.75
C ILE A 43 7.42 -5.72 6.43
N LYS A 44 7.85 -6.33 5.32
CA LYS A 44 7.38 -6.03 3.96
C LYS A 44 5.86 -5.99 3.78
N ASN A 45 5.12 -6.78 4.56
CA ASN A 45 3.66 -6.84 4.47
C ASN A 45 2.94 -5.73 5.24
N THR A 46 3.66 -4.99 6.08
CA THR A 46 3.11 -3.93 6.96
C THR A 46 3.76 -2.58 6.74
N ILE A 47 4.57 -2.40 5.68
CA ILE A 47 5.23 -1.12 5.35
C ILE A 47 4.18 0.01 5.23
N THR A 48 3.02 -0.29 4.68
CA THR A 48 1.94 0.68 4.50
C THR A 48 1.39 1.26 5.82
N THR A 49 1.61 0.60 6.94
CA THR A 49 1.18 1.09 8.26
C THR A 49 2.20 2.03 8.91
N LEU A 50 3.40 2.17 8.34
CA LEU A 50 4.48 2.95 8.93
C LEU A 50 4.36 4.46 8.69
N SER A 51 3.48 4.92 7.82
CA SER A 51 3.31 6.34 7.51
C SER A 51 3.10 7.21 8.77
N GLN A 52 2.38 6.69 9.76
CA GLN A 52 2.15 7.39 11.02
C GLN A 52 3.43 7.50 11.85
N SER A 53 4.23 6.42 11.97
CA SER A 53 5.50 6.43 12.71
C SER A 53 6.54 7.35 12.05
N VAL A 54 6.45 7.56 10.73
CA VAL A 54 7.32 8.50 10.01
C VAL A 54 7.06 9.94 10.43
N VAL A 55 5.79 10.34 10.55
CA VAL A 55 5.43 11.74 10.88
C VAL A 55 5.34 12.01 12.39
N GLU A 56 5.41 11.01 13.23
CA GLU A 56 5.50 11.15 14.68
C GLU A 56 6.92 11.40 15.17
N ALA A 57 7.93 11.11 14.37
CA ALA A 57 9.32 11.38 14.67
C ALA A 57 9.70 12.84 14.40
N ASP A 58 10.65 13.38 15.17
CA ASP A 58 11.25 14.70 14.91
C ASP A 58 12.09 14.70 13.63
N GLY A 59 12.68 13.54 13.30
CA GLY A 59 13.42 13.32 12.08
C GLY A 59 13.44 11.86 11.68
N VAL A 60 13.61 11.62 10.38
CA VAL A 60 13.71 10.28 9.81
C VAL A 60 14.95 10.15 8.94
N VAL A 61 15.60 9.00 9.01
CA VAL A 61 16.69 8.62 8.10
C VAL A 61 16.11 7.60 7.11
N PHE A 62 16.04 7.97 5.82
CA PHE A 62 15.68 7.04 4.76
C PHE A 62 16.95 6.48 4.16
N ALA A 63 17.27 5.25 4.54
CA ALA A 63 18.50 4.56 4.17
C ALA A 63 18.23 3.45 3.17
N THR A 64 18.93 3.44 2.05
CA THR A 64 18.76 2.40 1.02
C THR A 64 20.06 2.14 0.28
N THR A 65 20.19 0.92 -0.21
CA THR A 65 21.22 0.55 -1.18
C THR A 65 20.61 0.67 -2.57
N VAL A 66 21.40 1.19 -3.52
CA VAL A 66 20.93 1.31 -4.90
C VAL A 66 20.65 -0.06 -5.49
N GLU A 67 19.45 -0.24 -6.00
CA GLU A 67 18.99 -1.42 -6.71
C GLU A 67 18.38 -1.04 -8.05
N TRP A 68 18.79 -1.71 -9.13
CA TRP A 68 18.27 -1.40 -10.47
C TRP A 68 18.33 0.10 -10.83
N VAL A 69 19.44 0.77 -10.45
CA VAL A 69 19.63 2.23 -10.67
C VAL A 69 18.59 3.09 -9.90
N GLY A 70 17.96 2.54 -8.88
CA GLY A 70 16.92 3.22 -8.09
C GLY A 70 16.94 2.84 -6.61
N MET A 71 15.99 3.42 -5.88
CA MET A 71 15.80 3.16 -4.46
C MET A 71 15.05 1.86 -4.25
N GLY A 72 15.33 0.76 -4.26
CA GLY A 72 14.61 -0.49 -4.03
C GLY A 72 13.09 -0.40 -3.75
N GLY A 73 12.35 -1.46 -4.02
CA GLY A 73 10.88 -1.49 -3.93
C GLY A 73 10.34 -1.23 -2.52
N TYR A 74 11.05 -1.63 -1.47
CA TYR A 74 10.60 -1.41 -0.08
C TYR A 74 10.58 0.07 0.30
N MET A 75 11.61 0.83 -0.10
CA MET A 75 11.65 2.27 0.14
C MET A 75 10.59 2.99 -0.69
N GLN A 76 10.36 2.57 -1.93
CA GLN A 76 9.29 3.09 -2.77
C GLN A 76 7.92 2.87 -2.13
N THR A 77 7.65 1.67 -1.60
CA THR A 77 6.40 1.36 -0.88
C THR A 77 6.21 2.24 0.36
N LEU A 78 7.30 2.55 1.09
CA LEU A 78 7.22 3.47 2.24
C LEU A 78 6.86 4.88 1.80
N LEU A 79 7.47 5.39 0.72
CA LEU A 79 7.14 6.72 0.17
C LEU A 79 5.69 6.80 -0.32
N ASP A 80 5.21 5.76 -1.02
CA ASP A 80 3.81 5.67 -1.44
C ASP A 80 2.86 5.68 -0.24
N SER A 81 3.21 4.95 0.82
CA SER A 81 2.44 4.95 2.06
C SER A 81 2.42 6.33 2.73
N CYS A 82 3.55 7.02 2.80
CA CYS A 82 3.61 8.38 3.32
C CYS A 82 2.79 9.35 2.46
N TRP A 83 2.85 9.20 1.14
CA TRP A 83 2.04 10.00 0.22
C TRP A 83 0.55 9.83 0.46
N LEU A 84 0.09 8.59 0.66
CA LEU A 84 -1.33 8.26 0.78
C LEU A 84 -1.89 8.52 2.18
N TYR A 85 -1.12 8.27 3.24
CA TYR A 85 -1.66 8.15 4.59
C TYR A 85 -1.00 9.04 5.66
N ALA A 86 0.13 9.70 5.36
CA ALA A 86 0.78 10.55 6.35
C ALA A 86 -0.01 11.84 6.61
N ASP A 87 -0.06 12.26 7.86
CA ASP A 87 -0.64 13.56 8.25
C ASP A 87 0.22 14.70 7.67
N LYS A 88 -0.37 15.47 6.76
CA LYS A 88 0.32 16.55 6.03
C LYS A 88 0.78 17.69 6.94
N SER A 89 0.06 17.95 8.02
CA SER A 89 0.41 19.00 8.97
C SER A 89 1.69 18.65 9.73
N ARG A 90 1.82 17.40 10.15
CA ARG A 90 3.01 16.85 10.81
C ARG A 90 4.17 16.66 9.85
N THR A 91 3.91 16.18 8.64
CA THR A 91 4.94 15.99 7.60
C THR A 91 5.74 17.29 7.38
N SER A 92 5.08 18.46 7.41
CA SER A 92 5.72 19.75 7.19
C SER A 92 6.77 20.16 8.25
N SER A 93 6.80 19.45 9.38
CA SER A 93 7.77 19.63 10.46
C SER A 93 8.78 18.49 10.58
N THR A 94 8.57 17.38 9.88
CA THR A 94 9.44 16.19 9.95
C THR A 94 10.64 16.36 9.01
N TYR A 95 11.84 16.21 9.57
CA TYR A 95 13.08 16.22 8.79
C TYR A 95 13.39 14.85 8.23
N MET A 96 13.79 14.78 6.95
CA MET A 96 14.26 13.54 6.32
C MET A 96 15.71 13.68 5.88
N PHE A 97 16.51 12.69 6.22
CA PHE A 97 17.93 12.60 5.92
C PHE A 97 18.18 11.38 5.02
N PRO A 98 18.47 11.60 3.72
CA PRO A 98 18.75 10.51 2.80
C PRO A 98 20.13 9.90 3.07
N VAL A 99 20.19 8.57 3.16
CA VAL A 99 21.41 7.78 3.23
C VAL A 99 21.40 6.75 2.11
N VAL A 100 22.28 6.88 1.14
CA VAL A 100 22.26 6.04 -0.06
C VAL A 100 23.65 5.50 -0.36
N MET A 101 23.80 4.17 -0.30
CA MET A 101 25.02 3.49 -0.69
C MET A 101 24.83 2.77 -2.02
N SER A 102 25.85 2.71 -2.84
CA SER A 102 25.86 1.99 -4.11
C SER A 102 27.07 1.10 -4.21
N ARG A 103 26.87 -0.12 -4.76
CA ARG A 103 27.97 -1.03 -5.16
C ARG A 103 28.24 -1.00 -6.66
N ALA A 104 27.50 -0.19 -7.39
CA ALA A 104 27.65 -0.08 -8.84
C ALA A 104 27.55 1.39 -9.29
N TYR A 105 26.33 1.95 -9.28
CA TYR A 105 26.07 3.27 -9.86
C TYR A 105 24.71 3.79 -9.39
N GLY A 106 24.53 5.10 -9.28
CA GLY A 106 23.22 5.73 -9.14
C GLY A 106 22.89 6.26 -7.74
N GLU A 107 23.88 6.34 -6.83
CA GLU A 107 23.67 6.84 -5.46
C GLU A 107 23.17 8.30 -5.44
N ARG A 108 23.66 9.15 -6.34
CA ARG A 108 23.26 10.57 -6.41
C ARG A 108 21.86 10.75 -6.95
N GLU A 109 21.51 9.96 -7.96
CA GLU A 109 20.19 9.94 -8.56
C GLU A 109 19.13 9.50 -7.54
N VAL A 110 19.45 8.49 -6.73
CA VAL A 110 18.57 8.01 -5.67
C VAL A 110 18.44 9.03 -4.54
N VAL A 111 19.52 9.69 -4.12
CA VAL A 111 19.45 10.83 -3.17
C VAL A 111 18.49 11.91 -3.69
N THR A 112 18.65 12.28 -4.96
CA THR A 112 17.80 13.30 -5.59
C THR A 112 16.34 12.84 -5.62
N ALA A 113 16.08 11.58 -5.97
CA ALA A 113 14.74 11.03 -6.01
C ALA A 113 14.07 10.99 -4.62
N LEU A 114 14.79 10.55 -3.58
CA LEU A 114 14.32 10.56 -2.19
C LEU A 114 14.00 11.98 -1.71
N SER A 115 14.92 12.91 -1.96
CA SER A 115 14.77 14.31 -1.55
C SER A 115 13.56 14.96 -2.21
N ASN A 116 13.43 14.82 -3.53
CA ASN A 116 12.30 15.36 -4.28
C ASN A 116 10.98 14.75 -3.84
N SER A 117 10.93 13.41 -3.63
CA SER A 117 9.74 12.74 -3.16
C SER A 117 9.28 13.27 -1.79
N TRP A 118 10.22 13.43 -0.85
CA TRP A 118 9.89 13.94 0.48
C TRP A 118 9.42 15.41 0.45
N GLU A 119 10.05 16.26 -0.35
CA GLU A 119 9.59 17.64 -0.56
C GLU A 119 8.21 17.71 -1.21
N ILE A 120 7.91 16.82 -2.17
CA ILE A 120 6.57 16.69 -2.78
C ILE A 120 5.54 16.24 -1.75
N ILE A 121 5.87 15.29 -0.89
CA ILE A 121 5.01 14.87 0.23
C ILE A 121 4.80 16.04 1.21
N GLY A 122 5.76 16.97 1.30
CA GLY A 122 5.67 18.22 2.05
C GLY A 122 6.58 18.32 3.24
N GLY A 123 7.50 17.37 3.40
CA GLY A 123 8.47 17.35 4.49
C GLY A 123 9.68 18.25 4.25
N VAL A 124 10.56 18.30 5.25
CA VAL A 124 11.81 19.05 5.22
C VAL A 124 12.95 18.10 4.89
N VAL A 125 13.75 18.39 3.88
CA VAL A 125 14.93 17.58 3.54
C VAL A 125 16.14 18.16 4.26
N GLY A 126 16.85 17.29 4.98
CA GLY A 126 18.15 17.60 5.61
C GLY A 126 19.32 17.29 4.68
N GLU A 127 20.54 17.32 5.24
CA GLU A 127 21.75 16.91 4.53
C GLU A 127 21.66 15.43 4.11
N SER A 128 22.25 15.08 2.97
CA SER A 128 22.29 13.71 2.47
C SER A 128 23.68 13.10 2.62
N LEU A 129 23.74 11.79 2.81
CA LEU A 129 24.97 11.00 2.77
C LEU A 129 24.88 9.96 1.66
N SER A 130 25.83 9.97 0.73
CA SER A 130 25.88 8.94 -0.31
C SER A 130 27.31 8.58 -0.67
N ALA A 131 27.54 7.32 -0.97
CA ALA A 131 28.82 6.81 -1.39
C ALA A 131 28.71 5.62 -2.35
N TYR A 132 29.66 5.51 -3.24
CA TYR A 132 30.00 4.27 -3.92
C TYR A 132 30.94 3.46 -3.04
N VAL A 133 30.64 2.18 -2.82
CA VAL A 133 31.40 1.26 -1.98
C VAL A 133 31.70 -0.01 -2.78
N ASP A 134 32.96 -0.16 -3.15
CA ASP A 134 33.44 -1.35 -3.88
C ASP A 134 33.61 -2.54 -2.93
N ASP A 135 34.34 -2.35 -1.84
CA ASP A 135 34.53 -3.34 -0.79
C ASP A 135 33.97 -2.83 0.55
N THR A 136 32.99 -3.58 1.08
CA THR A 136 32.31 -3.19 2.33
C THR A 136 33.26 -3.33 3.54
N THR A 137 34.20 -4.29 3.52
CA THR A 137 35.13 -4.50 4.61
C THR A 137 36.12 -3.36 4.69
N ASP A 138 36.73 -2.96 3.56
CA ASP A 138 37.63 -1.82 3.51
C ASP A 138 36.92 -0.52 3.91
N PHE A 139 35.66 -0.37 3.49
CA PHE A 139 34.83 0.78 3.87
C PHE A 139 34.58 0.82 5.37
N GLU A 140 34.22 -0.30 5.99
CA GLU A 140 33.91 -0.40 7.42
C GLU A 140 35.12 -0.08 8.31
N PHE A 141 36.34 -0.49 7.90
CA PHE A 141 37.56 -0.27 8.70
C PHE A 141 38.25 1.08 8.40
N ASN A 142 37.80 1.84 7.43
CA ASN A 142 38.39 3.14 7.09
C ASN A 142 37.99 4.22 8.11
N ASN A 143 38.99 4.73 8.82
CA ASN A 143 38.76 5.73 9.87
C ASN A 143 38.26 7.09 9.32
N GLU A 144 38.68 7.49 8.12
CA GLU A 144 38.23 8.75 7.50
C GLU A 144 36.73 8.66 7.17
N TYR A 145 36.26 7.53 6.69
CA TYR A 145 34.85 7.32 6.40
C TYR A 145 34.03 7.28 7.70
N LYS A 146 34.54 6.65 8.76
CA LYS A 146 33.89 6.69 10.08
C LYS A 146 33.68 8.12 10.57
N GLU A 147 34.74 8.96 10.53
CA GLU A 147 34.63 10.38 10.93
C GLU A 147 33.60 11.15 10.09
N ILE A 148 33.48 10.87 8.79
CA ILE A 148 32.47 11.50 7.92
C ILE A 148 31.06 11.10 8.37
N ILE A 149 30.84 9.82 8.64
CA ILE A 149 29.55 9.31 9.09
C ILE A 149 29.17 9.87 10.46
N GLU A 150 30.15 9.96 11.40
CA GLU A 150 29.95 10.55 12.72
C GLU A 150 29.54 12.02 12.63
N LYS A 151 30.29 12.81 11.84
CA LYS A 151 29.96 14.23 11.58
C LYS A 151 28.58 14.40 10.96
N TYR A 152 28.20 13.49 10.07
CA TYR A 152 26.87 13.49 9.48
C TYR A 152 25.78 13.20 10.54
N ALA A 153 25.99 12.23 11.43
CA ALA A 153 25.06 11.95 12.53
C ALA A 153 24.92 13.14 13.49
N GLU A 154 26.04 13.79 13.85
CA GLU A 154 26.01 15.04 14.63
C GLU A 154 25.23 16.15 13.91
N ASN A 155 25.34 16.26 12.58
CA ASN A 155 24.59 17.23 11.80
C ASN A 155 23.09 16.94 11.78
N ILE A 156 22.67 15.67 11.76
CA ILE A 156 21.26 15.28 11.96
C ILE A 156 20.75 15.87 13.28
N TYR A 157 21.44 15.59 14.40
CA TYR A 157 21.07 16.11 15.70
C TYR A 157 21.01 17.65 15.72
N ARG A 158 22.02 18.31 15.16
CA ARG A 158 22.13 19.78 15.11
C ARG A 158 21.02 20.41 14.29
N THR A 159 20.71 19.83 13.14
CA THR A 159 19.68 20.32 12.21
C THR A 159 18.31 20.28 12.87
N ILE A 160 17.94 19.17 13.50
CA ILE A 160 16.66 19.02 14.17
C ILE A 160 16.58 19.92 15.41
N SER A 161 17.62 19.90 16.28
CA SER A 161 17.64 20.67 17.54
C SER A 161 17.56 22.17 17.33
N LYS A 162 18.15 22.69 16.23
CA LYS A 162 18.13 24.11 15.91
C LYS A 162 16.96 24.52 15.00
N GLY A 163 16.17 23.57 14.54
CA GLY A 163 15.08 23.84 13.59
C GLY A 163 15.56 24.45 12.28
N LEU A 164 16.75 24.03 11.78
CA LEU A 164 17.34 24.61 10.57
C LEU A 164 16.50 24.25 9.35
N ARG A 165 16.25 25.23 8.49
CA ARG A 165 15.52 25.03 7.23
C ARG A 165 16.37 25.46 6.06
N ASN A 166 16.23 24.76 4.94
CA ASN A 166 16.85 25.12 3.68
C ASN A 166 16.07 26.26 2.99
N LEU A 167 16.71 26.90 2.03
CA LEU A 167 16.00 27.80 1.11
C LEU A 167 14.97 27.01 0.29
N PRO A 168 13.86 27.65 -0.12
CA PRO A 168 12.84 27.01 -0.94
C PRO A 168 13.43 26.43 -2.22
N SER A 169 13.11 25.18 -2.52
CA SER A 169 13.45 24.52 -3.78
C SER A 169 12.30 24.61 -4.79
N SER A 170 12.63 24.40 -6.07
CA SER A 170 11.60 24.28 -7.11
C SER A 170 10.67 23.10 -6.88
N SER A 171 11.15 22.02 -6.25
CA SER A 171 10.34 20.85 -5.87
C SER A 171 9.21 21.21 -4.92
N GLN A 172 9.44 22.11 -3.97
CA GLN A 172 8.39 22.63 -3.06
C GLN A 172 7.35 23.48 -3.80
N THR A 173 7.74 24.13 -4.89
CA THR A 173 6.83 24.92 -5.73
C THR A 173 5.99 24.01 -6.63
N ILE A 174 6.53 22.86 -7.06
CA ILE A 174 5.82 21.82 -7.81
C ILE A 174 4.56 21.38 -7.07
N ARG A 175 4.61 21.22 -5.76
CA ARG A 175 3.47 20.91 -4.93
C ARG A 175 2.28 21.86 -5.13
N LYS A 176 2.53 23.13 -5.43
CA LYS A 176 1.48 24.15 -5.57
C LYS A 176 1.00 24.37 -7.00
N ASN A 177 1.87 24.29 -8.00
CA ASN A 177 1.58 24.82 -9.33
C ASN A 177 1.73 23.80 -10.47
N VAL A 178 2.69 22.88 -10.43
CA VAL A 178 3.02 22.05 -11.61
C VAL A 178 2.17 20.79 -11.68
N ILE A 179 1.71 20.28 -10.56
CA ILE A 179 0.78 19.13 -10.50
C ILE A 179 -0.54 19.45 -11.24
N LYS A 180 -0.90 20.73 -11.34
CA LYS A 180 -2.13 21.16 -12.03
C LYS A 180 -1.97 21.31 -13.56
N GLU A 181 -0.78 21.54 -14.09
CA GLU A 181 -0.65 22.04 -15.48
C GLU A 181 0.27 21.25 -16.42
N VAL A 182 1.23 20.46 -15.93
CA VAL A 182 2.32 19.96 -16.80
C VAL A 182 2.41 18.44 -16.95
N VAL A 183 1.83 17.67 -16.06
CA VAL A 183 1.90 16.21 -16.14
C VAL A 183 0.55 15.67 -16.61
N ASN A 184 0.52 14.99 -17.75
CA ASN A 184 -0.64 14.23 -18.22
C ASN A 184 -0.82 12.99 -17.32
N PHE A 185 -1.35 13.20 -16.14
CA PHE A 185 -1.78 12.10 -15.28
C PHE A 185 -3.02 11.41 -15.88
N THR A 186 -3.14 10.13 -15.59
CA THR A 186 -4.42 9.45 -15.82
C THR A 186 -5.52 10.16 -15.01
N PRO A 187 -6.80 10.08 -15.43
CA PRO A 187 -7.90 10.68 -14.66
C PRO A 187 -7.89 10.31 -13.18
N GLN A 188 -7.47 9.08 -12.85
CA GLN A 188 -7.36 8.60 -11.46
C GLN A 188 -6.20 9.24 -10.70
N GLU A 189 -5.03 9.36 -11.32
CA GLU A 189 -3.87 10.06 -10.72
C GLU A 189 -4.13 11.55 -10.57
N SER A 190 -4.75 12.18 -11.55
CA SER A 190 -5.15 13.60 -11.50
C SER A 190 -6.18 13.85 -10.38
N GLU A 191 -7.13 12.94 -10.21
CA GLU A 191 -8.11 13.02 -9.14
C GLU A 191 -7.45 12.83 -7.77
N GLN A 192 -6.57 11.85 -7.62
CA GLN A 192 -5.80 11.65 -6.39
C GLN A 192 -4.94 12.87 -6.05
N LEU A 193 -4.22 13.43 -7.02
CA LEU A 193 -3.36 14.60 -6.82
C LEU A 193 -4.16 15.88 -6.55
N SER A 194 -5.31 16.08 -7.20
CA SER A 194 -6.18 17.24 -6.91
C SER A 194 -6.77 17.15 -5.49
N LYS A 195 -7.07 15.95 -5.03
CA LYS A 195 -7.51 15.67 -3.66
C LYS A 195 -6.43 15.94 -2.63
N TYR A 196 -5.16 15.67 -2.94
CA TYR A 196 -4.02 16.00 -2.10
C TYR A 196 -3.67 17.50 -2.07
N ALA A 197 -3.97 18.23 -3.13
CA ALA A 197 -3.69 19.67 -3.22
C ALA A 197 -4.81 20.53 -2.57
N SER A 198 -5.99 19.98 -2.37
CA SER A 198 -7.14 20.66 -1.82
C SER A 198 -7.69 19.90 -0.61
N ASP A 199 -7.43 20.41 0.57
CA ASP A 199 -8.26 20.33 1.77
C ASP A 199 -8.34 19.06 2.63
N ASP A 200 -8.22 19.31 3.96
CA ASP A 200 -8.44 18.38 5.08
C ASP A 200 -9.88 17.81 5.13
N GLU A 201 -10.83 18.44 4.48
CA GLU A 201 -12.23 18.01 4.41
C GLU A 201 -12.42 16.74 3.59
N PHE A 202 -11.55 16.52 2.58
CA PHE A 202 -11.63 15.33 1.72
C PHE A 202 -11.14 14.04 2.41
N VAL A 203 -10.10 14.11 3.24
CA VAL A 203 -9.64 12.96 4.04
C VAL A 203 -10.75 12.50 4.99
N LYS A 204 -11.54 13.42 5.46
CA LYS A 204 -12.70 13.15 6.33
C LYS A 204 -13.83 12.46 5.59
N THR A 205 -14.13 12.92 4.37
CA THR A 205 -15.16 12.31 3.50
C THR A 205 -14.76 10.90 3.03
N GLN A 206 -13.49 10.69 2.67
CA GLN A 206 -13.02 9.33 2.32
C GLN A 206 -13.05 8.37 3.51
N LYS A 207 -12.80 8.86 4.71
CA LYS A 207 -12.89 8.03 5.91
C LYS A 207 -14.35 7.64 6.20
N GLU A 208 -15.28 8.54 5.99
CA GLU A 208 -16.72 8.29 6.08
C GLU A 208 -17.20 7.34 4.98
N ASP A 209 -16.69 7.47 3.74
CA ASP A 209 -16.98 6.55 2.63
C ASP A 209 -16.40 5.15 2.85
N ILE A 210 -15.18 5.03 3.38
CA ILE A 210 -14.56 3.75 3.75
C ILE A 210 -15.31 3.11 4.93
N GLU A 211 -15.73 3.88 5.92
CA GLU A 211 -16.54 3.38 7.03
C GLU A 211 -17.94 2.94 6.56
N SER A 212 -18.55 3.66 5.62
CA SER A 212 -19.83 3.28 5.03
C SER A 212 -19.71 2.04 4.16
N LEU A 213 -18.66 1.92 3.32
CA LEU A 213 -18.36 0.72 2.55
C LEU A 213 -18.01 -0.46 3.46
N ALA A 214 -17.27 -0.25 4.53
CA ALA A 214 -16.96 -1.28 5.52
C ALA A 214 -18.23 -1.74 6.27
N SER A 215 -19.21 -0.84 6.54
CA SER A 215 -20.47 -1.20 7.13
C SER A 215 -21.36 -2.00 6.17
N ILE A 216 -21.41 -1.62 4.89
CA ILE A 216 -22.11 -2.36 3.82
C ILE A 216 -21.48 -3.75 3.62
N TYR A 217 -20.14 -3.83 3.61
CA TYR A 217 -19.44 -5.11 3.54
C TYR A 217 -19.68 -5.98 4.78
N LYS A 218 -19.76 -5.37 5.96
CA LYS A 218 -20.04 -6.07 7.21
C LYS A 218 -21.50 -6.56 7.27
N GLU A 219 -22.42 -5.80 6.69
CA GLU A 219 -23.84 -6.17 6.53
C GLU A 219 -23.97 -7.31 5.52
N LEU A 220 -23.30 -7.25 4.37
CA LEU A 220 -23.22 -8.34 3.38
C LEU A 220 -22.58 -9.60 3.95
N LEU A 221 -21.50 -9.48 4.75
CA LEU A 221 -20.87 -10.63 5.42
C LEU A 221 -21.70 -11.18 6.58
N SER A 222 -22.53 -10.37 7.23
CA SER A 222 -23.46 -10.84 8.25
C SER A 222 -24.66 -11.58 7.65
N ASP A 223 -25.07 -11.18 6.44
CA ASP A 223 -26.07 -11.92 5.66
C ASP A 223 -25.53 -13.24 5.10
N GLU A 224 -24.23 -13.35 4.81
CA GLU A 224 -23.58 -14.61 4.46
C GLU A 224 -23.53 -15.61 5.63
N GLN A 225 -23.43 -15.13 6.89
CA GLN A 225 -23.47 -16.01 8.07
C GLN A 225 -24.89 -16.45 8.45
N ASN A 226 -25.91 -15.72 8.00
CA ASN A 226 -27.30 -16.07 8.20
C ASN A 226 -27.90 -16.73 6.95
N GLY A 227 -27.26 -17.63 6.25
CA GLY A 227 -27.70 -18.49 5.16
C GLY A 227 -29.18 -18.36 4.74
N GLY A 228 -29.67 -17.16 4.55
CA GLY A 228 -31.05 -16.85 4.20
C GLY A 228 -31.34 -17.32 2.77
N ASP A 229 -32.56 -17.74 2.51
CA ASP A 229 -33.02 -18.24 1.20
C ASP A 229 -32.74 -17.19 0.09
N ASP A 230 -32.74 -15.90 0.39
CA ASP A 230 -32.46 -14.81 -0.56
C ASP A 230 -31.02 -14.76 -1.07
N TYR A 231 -30.03 -15.27 -0.34
CA TYR A 231 -28.65 -15.36 -0.78
C TYR A 231 -28.51 -16.17 -2.08
N TYR A 232 -29.12 -17.33 -2.15
CA TYR A 232 -29.05 -18.18 -3.35
C TYR A 232 -29.67 -17.51 -4.58
N LEU A 233 -30.76 -16.78 -4.41
CA LEU A 233 -31.39 -16.03 -5.51
C LEU A 233 -30.48 -14.89 -6.00
N SER A 234 -29.80 -14.22 -5.09
CA SER A 234 -28.89 -13.10 -5.43
C SER A 234 -27.67 -13.59 -6.22
N VAL A 235 -27.11 -14.75 -5.91
CA VAL A 235 -25.98 -15.32 -6.63
C VAL A 235 -26.30 -15.58 -8.10
N PHE A 236 -27.47 -16.15 -8.41
CA PHE A 236 -27.90 -16.33 -9.80
C PHE A 236 -28.05 -15.01 -10.53
N ARG A 237 -28.62 -13.99 -9.89
CA ARG A 237 -28.78 -12.66 -10.49
C ARG A 237 -27.43 -11.99 -10.77
N ASN A 238 -26.51 -12.07 -9.85
CA ASN A 238 -25.21 -11.42 -9.96
C ASN A 238 -24.26 -12.07 -10.98
N HIS A 239 -24.40 -13.37 -11.23
CA HIS A 239 -23.55 -14.11 -12.18
C HIS A 239 -24.18 -14.33 -13.55
N PHE A 240 -25.40 -13.86 -13.76
CA PHE A 240 -26.09 -13.99 -15.04
C PHE A 240 -25.39 -13.21 -16.15
N LYS A 241 -25.14 -13.87 -17.27
CA LYS A 241 -24.62 -13.26 -18.50
C LYS A 241 -25.67 -13.37 -19.59
N PRO A 242 -26.26 -12.25 -20.06
CA PRO A 242 -27.30 -12.26 -21.08
C PRO A 242 -26.83 -12.92 -22.37
N GLN A 243 -27.72 -13.77 -22.98
CA GLN A 243 -27.51 -14.37 -24.29
C GLN A 243 -28.74 -14.16 -25.13
N LEU A 244 -28.60 -13.36 -26.20
CA LEU A 244 -29.71 -12.81 -27.02
C LEU A 244 -30.61 -13.85 -27.71
N ASN A 245 -30.36 -15.09 -27.80
CA ASN A 245 -31.23 -16.07 -28.47
C ASN A 245 -31.38 -17.35 -27.62
N TYR A 246 -31.27 -17.22 -26.31
CA TYR A 246 -31.35 -18.36 -25.42
C TYR A 246 -32.55 -18.23 -24.49
N ASN A 247 -33.41 -19.27 -24.49
CA ASN A 247 -34.51 -19.41 -23.54
C ASN A 247 -34.37 -20.77 -22.85
N GLY A 248 -34.53 -20.80 -21.54
CA GLY A 248 -34.45 -22.05 -20.77
C GLY A 248 -35.03 -21.92 -19.38
N ARG A 249 -35.71 -22.95 -18.91
CA ARG A 249 -36.26 -23.06 -17.56
C ARG A 249 -35.58 -24.17 -16.80
N TYR A 250 -35.06 -23.85 -15.62
CA TYR A 250 -34.31 -24.76 -14.78
C TYR A 250 -34.94 -24.82 -13.41
N MET A 251 -35.01 -26.02 -12.83
CA MET A 251 -35.41 -26.23 -11.45
C MET A 251 -34.30 -26.98 -10.69
N PHE A 252 -33.84 -26.40 -9.59
CA PHE A 252 -32.85 -27.02 -8.72
C PHE A 252 -33.51 -27.48 -7.42
N MET A 253 -33.56 -28.82 -7.24
CA MET A 253 -34.06 -29.47 -6.05
C MET A 253 -32.90 -29.70 -5.08
N ILE A 254 -32.95 -29.06 -3.92
CA ILE A 254 -31.91 -29.19 -2.89
C ILE A 254 -32.43 -30.15 -1.83
N SER A 255 -31.79 -31.34 -1.68
CA SER A 255 -32.29 -32.46 -0.90
C SER A 255 -32.56 -32.18 0.58
N ASP A 256 -31.89 -31.16 1.13
CA ASP A 256 -31.97 -30.80 2.55
C ASP A 256 -32.79 -29.51 2.81
N LYS A 257 -33.49 -29.00 1.78
CA LYS A 257 -34.38 -27.83 1.90
C LYS A 257 -35.76 -28.17 1.33
N ASP A 258 -36.80 -27.64 1.99
CA ASP A 258 -38.18 -27.76 1.53
C ASP A 258 -38.54 -26.88 0.34
N LYS A 259 -37.60 -26.09 -0.16
CA LYS A 259 -37.82 -25.13 -1.24
C LYS A 259 -36.85 -25.38 -2.40
N ASN A 260 -37.42 -25.50 -3.61
CA ASN A 260 -36.66 -25.61 -4.86
C ASN A 260 -36.43 -24.22 -5.46
N ILE A 261 -35.36 -24.04 -6.21
CA ILE A 261 -35.05 -22.79 -6.92
C ILE A 261 -35.41 -22.95 -8.39
N ILE A 262 -36.24 -22.05 -8.89
CA ILE A 262 -36.60 -21.95 -10.31
C ILE A 262 -35.78 -20.79 -10.93
N VAL A 263 -35.12 -21.09 -12.03
CA VAL A 263 -34.37 -20.14 -12.84
C VAL A 263 -34.93 -20.13 -14.24
N ASN A 264 -35.52 -19.00 -14.64
CA ASN A 264 -36.09 -18.84 -15.98
C ASN A 264 -35.28 -17.74 -16.72
N VAL A 265 -34.71 -18.14 -17.85
CA VAL A 265 -33.91 -17.28 -18.74
C VAL A 265 -34.70 -17.05 -20.02
N GLN A 266 -34.93 -15.78 -20.36
CA GLN A 266 -35.55 -15.35 -21.61
C GLN A 266 -34.69 -14.27 -22.29
N GLY A 267 -33.75 -14.69 -23.13
CA GLY A 267 -32.80 -13.78 -23.76
C GLY A 267 -31.95 -13.02 -22.77
N SER A 268 -32.22 -11.72 -22.61
CA SER A 268 -31.52 -10.86 -21.64
C SER A 268 -32.17 -10.78 -20.27
N ASN A 269 -33.33 -11.40 -20.07
CA ASN A 269 -34.05 -11.35 -18.79
C ASN A 269 -33.83 -12.63 -17.99
N LEU A 270 -33.58 -12.47 -16.70
CA LEU A 270 -33.47 -13.57 -15.73
C LEU A 270 -34.53 -13.39 -14.63
N THR A 271 -35.32 -14.42 -14.41
CA THR A 271 -36.18 -14.50 -13.23
C THR A 271 -35.71 -15.66 -12.34
N VAL A 272 -35.52 -15.40 -11.07
CA VAL A 272 -35.10 -16.43 -10.07
C VAL A 272 -36.03 -16.32 -8.88
N GLU A 273 -36.70 -17.44 -8.53
CA GLU A 273 -37.66 -17.51 -7.45
C GLU A 273 -37.67 -18.89 -6.80
N PHE A 274 -38.25 -19.01 -5.61
CA PHE A 274 -38.53 -20.28 -4.97
C PHE A 274 -39.88 -20.80 -5.41
N GLY A 275 -39.95 -22.08 -5.80
CA GLY A 275 -41.21 -22.69 -6.20
C GLY A 275 -41.03 -24.11 -6.71
N GLN A 276 -42.07 -24.60 -7.42
CA GLN A 276 -42.04 -25.87 -8.13
C GLN A 276 -42.44 -25.62 -9.58
N ASP A 277 -41.64 -26.07 -10.50
CA ASP A 277 -41.92 -26.06 -11.95
C ASP A 277 -41.61 -27.46 -12.51
N MET A 278 -42.65 -28.29 -12.61
CA MET A 278 -42.52 -29.64 -13.13
C MET A 278 -42.38 -29.68 -14.67
N GLU A 279 -42.58 -28.54 -15.33
CA GLU A 279 -42.40 -28.35 -16.78
C GLU A 279 -41.06 -27.68 -17.14
N ALA A 280 -40.12 -27.58 -16.16
CA ALA A 280 -38.80 -27.06 -16.43
C ALA A 280 -38.02 -27.90 -17.44
N ASP A 281 -37.29 -27.25 -18.35
CA ASP A 281 -36.49 -27.93 -19.38
C ASP A 281 -35.38 -28.81 -18.78
N VAL A 282 -34.88 -28.40 -17.61
CA VAL A 282 -33.86 -29.16 -16.85
C VAL A 282 -34.20 -29.14 -15.38
N ILE A 283 -34.23 -30.32 -14.79
CA ILE A 283 -34.42 -30.52 -13.36
C ILE A 283 -33.13 -31.10 -12.76
N GLY A 284 -32.46 -30.36 -11.92
CA GLY A 284 -31.25 -30.76 -11.22
C GLY A 284 -31.54 -31.11 -9.75
N LYS A 285 -31.18 -32.30 -9.29
CA LYS A 285 -31.30 -32.69 -7.89
C LYS A 285 -29.92 -32.85 -7.29
N MET A 286 -29.67 -32.17 -6.18
CA MET A 286 -28.34 -32.16 -5.53
C MET A 286 -28.45 -31.91 -4.02
N SER A 287 -27.38 -32.26 -3.28
CA SER A 287 -27.29 -31.97 -1.85
C SER A 287 -27.00 -30.48 -1.64
N LYS A 288 -27.32 -29.95 -0.46
CA LYS A 288 -27.01 -28.61 -0.05
C LYS A 288 -25.49 -28.32 -0.16
N GLU A 289 -24.66 -29.27 0.29
CA GLU A 289 -23.20 -29.14 0.24
C GLU A 289 -22.69 -28.97 -1.20
N THR A 290 -23.19 -29.76 -2.14
CA THR A 290 -22.84 -29.64 -3.57
C THR A 290 -23.28 -28.30 -4.14
N PHE A 291 -24.49 -27.87 -3.78
CA PHE A 291 -25.01 -26.58 -4.23
C PHE A 291 -24.18 -25.40 -3.68
N ASP A 292 -23.84 -25.40 -2.40
CA ASP A 292 -22.98 -24.40 -1.77
C ASP A 292 -21.59 -24.32 -2.43
N ARG A 293 -21.00 -25.43 -2.81
CA ARG A 293 -19.74 -25.50 -3.55
C ARG A 293 -19.84 -24.90 -4.96
N ILE A 294 -20.97 -25.04 -5.64
CA ILE A 294 -21.24 -24.40 -6.94
C ILE A 294 -21.39 -22.90 -6.77
N VAL A 295 -22.19 -22.47 -5.81
CA VAL A 295 -22.46 -21.06 -5.51
C VAL A 295 -21.17 -20.32 -5.13
N GLN A 296 -20.27 -20.96 -4.39
CA GLN A 296 -18.95 -20.44 -4.04
C GLN A 296 -17.92 -20.50 -5.19
N GLY A 297 -18.32 -20.99 -6.37
CA GLY A 297 -17.43 -21.11 -7.53
C GLY A 297 -16.34 -22.18 -7.41
N ARG A 298 -16.42 -23.08 -6.41
CA ARG A 298 -15.43 -24.15 -6.19
C ARG A 298 -15.56 -25.29 -7.20
N ILE A 299 -16.76 -25.54 -7.70
CA ILE A 299 -17.04 -26.51 -8.75
C ILE A 299 -18.06 -25.93 -9.73
N THR A 300 -18.03 -26.38 -10.99
CA THR A 300 -19.04 -26.01 -11.98
C THR A 300 -20.22 -26.98 -11.94
N PHE A 301 -21.40 -26.57 -12.42
CA PHE A 301 -22.54 -27.46 -12.60
C PHE A 301 -22.18 -28.72 -13.39
N HIS A 302 -21.43 -28.56 -14.50
CA HIS A 302 -20.99 -29.69 -15.33
C HIS A 302 -20.18 -30.72 -14.51
N ARG A 303 -19.26 -30.25 -13.66
CA ARG A 303 -18.43 -31.14 -12.84
C ARG A 303 -19.26 -31.82 -11.71
N ALA A 304 -20.25 -31.11 -11.17
CA ALA A 304 -21.14 -31.67 -10.14
C ALA A 304 -22.06 -32.80 -10.66
N PHE A 305 -22.35 -32.79 -11.98
CA PHE A 305 -23.13 -33.89 -12.60
C PHE A 305 -22.28 -35.07 -13.05
N MET A 306 -20.94 -34.93 -13.11
CA MET A 306 -20.03 -35.99 -13.54
C MET A 306 -19.45 -36.80 -12.37
N THR A 307 -19.63 -36.34 -11.13
CA THR A 307 -19.22 -37.02 -9.90
C THR A 307 -20.39 -37.55 -9.13
#